data_676274478a4c928a4b8e29102bb74b71
#
_entry.id   676274478a4c928a4b8e29102bb74b71
#
_cell.length_a   1.000
_cell.length_b   1.000
_cell.length_c   1.000
_cell.angle_alpha   90.00
_cell.angle_beta   90.00
_cell.angle_gamma   90.00
#
_symmetry.space_group_name_H-M   'P 1'
#
loop_
_entity.id
_entity.type
_entity.pdbx_description
1 polymer ?
#
loop_
_entity_poly.entity_id
_entity_poly.type
_entity_poly.pdbx_seq_one_letter_code
_entity_poly.pdbx_strand_id
1 'polypeptide(L)'
;HKVGWCIVIFTLFVYILMYPLNAKQQKSSRLMNKINPEIKAIQKKYKNKKDQASQMKMNQETQDIYAKYGISPFGGCLPLLITMPILFALYNVIRNIPYYVNGIGSMKENPEAYKFLGLLVNESPMSLFKDRANYPYAGILVFLIPILAMVLQFINTKLIQVKTDAGEQDQMQSSMKMMNYMMPVMSGFFCLSFDVSIGIYWIIGSLFRIVQ
;
A
#
# COMPACT_ATOMS: atom_id res chain seq x y z
N HIS A 1 20.03 14.93 7.56
CA HIS A 1 18.56 15.09 7.70
C HIS A 1 17.85 15.73 6.49
N LYS A 2 18.58 16.39 5.56
CA LYS A 2 17.96 17.12 4.43
C LYS A 2 17.18 16.20 3.49
N VAL A 3 17.74 15.07 3.10
CA VAL A 3 17.13 14.11 2.15
C VAL A 3 15.83 13.54 2.73
N GLY A 4 15.80 13.16 4.00
CA GLY A 4 14.60 12.63 4.64
C GLY A 4 13.43 13.63 4.64
N TRP A 5 13.68 14.89 4.94
CA TRP A 5 12.65 15.93 4.85
C TRP A 5 12.17 16.17 3.42
N CYS A 6 13.08 16.10 2.42
CA CYS A 6 12.68 16.17 1.01
C CYS A 6 11.74 15.03 0.64
N ILE A 7 11.99 13.80 1.14
CA ILE A 7 11.10 12.65 0.92
C ILE A 7 9.71 12.91 1.54
N VAL A 8 9.67 13.43 2.78
CA VAL A 8 8.40 13.74 3.47
C VAL A 8 7.58 14.77 2.66
N ILE A 9 8.22 15.89 2.29
CA ILE A 9 7.57 16.98 1.53
C ILE A 9 7.10 16.47 0.16
N PHE A 10 7.95 15.75 -0.56
CA PHE A 10 7.60 15.16 -1.85
C PHE A 10 6.41 14.21 -1.72
N THR A 11 6.41 13.35 -0.71
CA THR A 11 5.32 12.40 -0.46
C THR A 11 4.00 13.14 -0.20
N LEU A 12 4.01 14.15 0.65
CA LEU A 12 2.83 14.97 0.92
C LEU A 12 2.32 15.64 -0.36
N PHE A 13 3.21 16.22 -1.15
CA PHE A 13 2.87 16.84 -2.43
C PHE A 13 2.18 15.85 -3.37
N VAL A 14 2.76 14.65 -3.54
CA VAL A 14 2.18 13.59 -4.37
C VAL A 14 0.79 13.19 -3.87
N TYR A 15 0.61 13.02 -2.54
CA TYR A 15 -0.69 12.64 -1.99
C TYR A 15 -1.74 13.75 -2.09
N ILE A 16 -1.35 15.01 -1.98
CA ILE A 16 -2.24 16.14 -2.24
C ILE A 16 -2.68 16.14 -3.70
N LEU A 17 -1.75 15.94 -4.63
CA LEU A 17 -2.06 15.86 -6.06
C LEU A 17 -2.99 14.68 -6.38
N MET A 18 -2.77 13.54 -5.72
CA MET A 18 -3.59 12.34 -5.87
C MET A 18 -4.88 12.37 -5.04
N TYR A 19 -5.12 13.40 -4.25
CA TYR A 19 -6.30 13.50 -3.37
C TYR A 19 -7.63 13.23 -4.10
N PRO A 20 -7.94 13.88 -5.25
CA PRO A 20 -9.22 13.65 -5.92
C PRO A 20 -9.39 12.19 -6.40
N LEU A 21 -8.31 11.56 -6.81
CA LEU A 21 -8.33 10.15 -7.21
C LEU A 21 -8.57 9.23 -6.01
N ASN A 22 -7.86 9.45 -4.91
CA ASN A 22 -8.01 8.70 -3.67
C ASN A 22 -9.43 8.85 -3.10
N ALA A 23 -10.00 10.06 -3.13
CA ALA A 23 -11.37 10.31 -2.69
C ALA A 23 -12.40 9.55 -3.52
N LYS A 24 -12.25 9.50 -4.84
CA LYS A 24 -13.11 8.68 -5.73
C LYS A 24 -13.00 7.20 -5.39
N GLN A 25 -11.78 6.71 -5.14
CA GLN A 25 -11.55 5.32 -4.76
C GLN A 25 -12.22 4.98 -3.42
N GLN A 26 -12.07 5.81 -2.39
CA GLN A 26 -12.72 5.60 -1.10
C GLN A 26 -14.25 5.59 -1.22
N LYS A 27 -14.80 6.50 -2.04
CA LYS A 27 -16.25 6.51 -2.34
C LYS A 27 -16.68 5.20 -3.01
N SER A 28 -15.93 4.71 -3.99
CA SER A 28 -16.18 3.43 -4.65
C SER A 28 -16.12 2.26 -3.67
N SER A 29 -15.13 2.24 -2.76
CA SER A 29 -15.01 1.20 -1.73
C SER A 29 -16.19 1.21 -0.74
N ARG A 30 -16.64 2.40 -0.32
CA ARG A 30 -17.83 2.54 0.54
C ARG A 30 -19.12 2.07 -0.17
N LEU A 31 -19.22 2.36 -1.48
CA LEU A 31 -20.36 1.92 -2.28
C LEU A 31 -20.34 0.40 -2.49
N MET A 32 -19.14 -0.18 -2.70
CA MET A 32 -18.95 -1.64 -2.73
C MET A 32 -19.45 -2.32 -1.44
N ASN A 33 -19.21 -1.69 -0.28
CA ASN A 33 -19.77 -2.18 1.00
C ASN A 33 -21.30 -2.22 1.01
N LYS A 34 -21.95 -1.23 0.41
CA LYS A 34 -23.42 -1.15 0.35
C LYS A 34 -24.04 -2.21 -0.56
N ILE A 35 -23.39 -2.53 -1.69
CA ILE A 35 -23.89 -3.52 -2.64
C ILE A 35 -23.47 -4.96 -2.31
N ASN A 36 -22.58 -5.14 -1.35
CA ASN A 36 -22.09 -6.46 -0.94
C ASN A 36 -23.22 -7.46 -0.58
N PRO A 37 -24.32 -7.07 0.13
CA PRO A 37 -25.43 -7.98 0.38
C PRO A 37 -26.12 -8.46 -0.91
N GLU A 38 -26.27 -7.61 -1.94
CA GLU A 38 -26.85 -8.01 -3.23
C GLU A 38 -25.95 -9.02 -3.95
N ILE A 39 -24.63 -8.77 -3.93
CA ILE A 39 -23.62 -9.70 -4.50
C ILE A 39 -23.66 -11.05 -3.77
N LYS A 40 -23.75 -11.04 -2.44
CA LYS A 40 -23.89 -12.27 -1.63
C LYS A 40 -25.16 -13.04 -1.97
N ALA A 41 -26.27 -12.37 -2.23
CA ALA A 41 -27.52 -13.03 -2.63
C ALA A 41 -27.34 -13.77 -3.97
N ILE A 42 -26.65 -13.17 -4.94
CA ILE A 42 -26.32 -13.84 -6.21
C ILE A 42 -25.42 -15.05 -5.96
N GLN A 43 -24.33 -14.88 -5.20
CA GLN A 43 -23.41 -15.98 -4.87
C GLN A 43 -24.14 -17.15 -4.20
N LYS A 44 -25.06 -16.85 -3.28
CA LYS A 44 -25.88 -17.85 -2.60
C LYS A 44 -26.83 -18.60 -3.56
N LYS A 45 -27.42 -17.90 -4.54
CA LYS A 45 -28.26 -18.48 -5.61
C LYS A 45 -27.50 -19.52 -6.44
N TYR A 46 -26.21 -19.33 -6.65
CA TYR A 46 -25.36 -20.20 -7.48
C TYR A 46 -24.44 -21.13 -6.69
N LYS A 47 -24.47 -21.11 -5.35
CA LYS A 47 -23.56 -21.85 -4.46
C LYS A 47 -23.44 -23.35 -4.78
N ASN A 48 -24.57 -23.98 -5.13
CA ASN A 48 -24.61 -25.43 -5.39
C ASN A 48 -24.47 -25.79 -6.88
N LYS A 49 -24.29 -24.79 -7.75
CA LYS A 49 -24.18 -24.96 -9.20
C LYS A 49 -22.73 -24.76 -9.62
N LYS A 50 -22.02 -25.86 -9.86
CA LYS A 50 -20.58 -25.83 -10.25
C LYS A 50 -20.35 -25.93 -11.76
N ASP A 51 -21.44 -26.01 -12.56
CA ASP A 51 -21.38 -26.04 -13.99
C ASP A 51 -20.90 -24.69 -14.56
N GLN A 52 -20.16 -24.74 -15.66
CA GLN A 52 -19.56 -23.56 -16.29
C GLN A 52 -20.60 -22.51 -16.71
N ALA A 53 -21.76 -22.97 -17.17
CA ALA A 53 -22.85 -22.07 -17.58
C ALA A 53 -23.42 -21.28 -16.38
N SER A 54 -23.57 -21.89 -15.21
CA SER A 54 -23.99 -21.22 -13.98
C SER A 54 -22.95 -20.25 -13.46
N GLN A 55 -21.66 -20.58 -13.55
CA GLN A 55 -20.57 -19.67 -13.21
C GLN A 55 -20.55 -18.42 -14.10
N MET A 56 -20.75 -18.60 -15.41
CA MET A 56 -20.86 -17.46 -16.33
C MET A 56 -22.07 -16.56 -15.99
N LYS A 57 -23.23 -17.14 -15.69
CA LYS A 57 -24.43 -16.37 -15.28
C LYS A 57 -24.21 -15.62 -13.97
N MET A 58 -23.58 -16.25 -12.97
CA MET A 58 -23.23 -15.60 -11.72
C MET A 58 -22.31 -14.39 -11.94
N ASN A 59 -21.29 -14.54 -12.80
CA ASN A 59 -20.38 -13.45 -13.15
C ASN A 59 -21.12 -12.32 -13.87
N GLN A 60 -22.03 -12.66 -14.78
CA GLN A 60 -22.83 -11.68 -15.52
C GLN A 60 -23.77 -10.91 -14.57
N GLU A 61 -24.56 -11.59 -13.74
CA GLU A 61 -25.44 -10.94 -12.77
C GLU A 61 -24.63 -10.05 -11.79
N THR A 62 -23.41 -10.45 -11.42
CA THR A 62 -22.52 -9.64 -10.58
C THR A 62 -22.03 -8.39 -11.32
N GLN A 63 -21.67 -8.52 -12.61
CA GLN A 63 -21.29 -7.38 -13.45
C GLN A 63 -22.45 -6.40 -13.65
N ASP A 64 -23.68 -6.91 -13.82
CA ASP A 64 -24.88 -6.09 -13.97
C ASP A 64 -25.12 -5.23 -12.70
N ILE A 65 -24.89 -5.79 -11.50
CA ILE A 65 -24.93 -5.00 -10.25
C ILE A 65 -23.85 -3.91 -10.26
N TYR A 66 -22.62 -4.23 -10.62
CA TYR A 66 -21.57 -3.22 -10.70
C TYR A 66 -21.92 -2.11 -11.69
N ALA A 67 -22.45 -2.46 -12.86
CA ALA A 67 -22.89 -1.50 -13.88
C ALA A 67 -24.06 -0.63 -13.36
N LYS A 68 -25.06 -1.24 -12.70
CA LYS A 68 -26.21 -0.55 -12.08
C LYS A 68 -25.79 0.55 -11.10
N TYR A 69 -24.75 0.30 -10.32
CA TYR A 69 -24.24 1.24 -9.31
C TYR A 69 -23.06 2.09 -9.80
N GLY A 70 -22.65 1.95 -11.06
CA GLY A 70 -21.53 2.70 -11.65
C GLY A 70 -20.19 2.39 -11.01
N ILE A 71 -19.99 1.17 -10.50
CA ILE A 71 -18.75 0.72 -9.85
C ILE A 71 -17.92 -0.06 -10.85
N SER A 72 -16.64 0.31 -10.96
CA SER A 72 -15.67 -0.51 -11.69
C SER A 72 -15.03 -1.53 -10.73
N PRO A 73 -15.05 -2.83 -11.04
CA PRO A 73 -14.34 -3.85 -10.24
C PRO A 73 -12.82 -3.61 -10.20
N PHE A 74 -12.27 -2.94 -11.22
CA PHE A 74 -10.86 -2.58 -11.30
C PHE A 74 -10.52 -1.24 -10.63
N GLY A 75 -11.51 -0.48 -10.15
CA GLY A 75 -11.30 0.81 -9.50
C GLY A 75 -10.42 0.72 -8.24
N GLY A 76 -10.39 -0.44 -7.59
CA GLY A 76 -9.55 -0.69 -6.41
C GLY A 76 -8.05 -0.82 -6.69
N CYS A 77 -7.64 -1.25 -7.88
CA CYS A 77 -6.22 -1.43 -8.24
C CYS A 77 -5.61 -0.23 -8.98
N LEU A 78 -6.44 0.73 -9.44
CA LEU A 78 -5.97 1.89 -10.18
C LEU A 78 -4.91 2.72 -9.44
N PRO A 79 -5.05 3.02 -8.14
CA PRO A 79 -4.00 3.71 -7.39
C PRO A 79 -2.69 2.94 -7.34
N LEU A 80 -2.72 1.61 -7.28
CA LEU A 80 -1.51 0.80 -7.29
C LEU A 80 -0.75 0.99 -8.61
N LEU A 81 -1.47 0.97 -9.75
CA LEU A 81 -0.87 1.17 -11.07
C LEU A 81 -0.22 2.57 -11.21
N ILE A 82 -0.79 3.60 -10.58
CA ILE A 82 -0.22 4.95 -10.59
C ILE A 82 0.92 5.08 -9.58
N THR A 83 0.79 4.44 -8.42
CA THR A 83 1.79 4.52 -7.35
C THR A 83 3.09 3.80 -7.73
N MET A 84 3.03 2.70 -8.49
CA MET A 84 4.22 1.94 -8.87
C MET A 84 5.25 2.76 -9.67
N PRO A 85 4.90 3.48 -10.76
CA PRO A 85 5.86 4.36 -11.44
C PRO A 85 6.44 5.43 -10.52
N ILE A 86 5.64 5.99 -9.61
CA ILE A 86 6.09 7.01 -8.65
C ILE A 86 7.13 6.43 -7.69
N LEU A 87 6.89 5.20 -7.18
CA LEU A 87 7.84 4.51 -6.32
C LEU A 87 9.17 4.21 -7.03
N PHE A 88 9.10 3.72 -8.28
CA PHE A 88 10.31 3.48 -9.07
C PHE A 88 11.09 4.77 -9.35
N ALA A 89 10.39 5.86 -9.67
CA ALA A 89 11.03 7.17 -9.86
C ALA A 89 11.68 7.65 -8.56
N LEU A 90 10.96 7.58 -7.44
CA LEU A 90 11.48 7.97 -6.12
C LEU A 90 12.72 7.15 -5.74
N TYR A 91 12.65 5.82 -5.91
CA TYR A 91 13.78 4.93 -5.65
C TYR A 91 15.02 5.30 -6.47
N ASN A 92 14.81 5.56 -7.77
CA ASN A 92 15.90 5.93 -8.67
C ASN A 92 16.50 7.29 -8.29
N VAL A 93 15.67 8.29 -8.02
CA VAL A 93 16.14 9.63 -7.62
C VAL A 93 16.93 9.56 -6.33
N ILE A 94 16.47 8.84 -5.30
CA ILE A 94 17.16 8.75 -4.01
C ILE A 94 18.52 8.09 -4.14
N ARG A 95 18.65 7.07 -4.95
CA ARG A 95 19.94 6.40 -5.19
C ARG A 95 20.92 7.24 -6.00
N ASN A 96 20.41 8.14 -6.84
CA ASN A 96 21.20 8.99 -7.72
C ASN A 96 21.19 10.47 -7.30
N ILE A 97 20.88 10.78 -6.03
CA ILE A 97 20.86 12.17 -5.52
C ILE A 97 22.12 12.96 -5.86
N PRO A 98 23.36 12.41 -5.72
CA PRO A 98 24.58 13.15 -6.05
C PRO A 98 24.65 13.59 -7.51
N TYR A 99 23.99 12.86 -8.40
CA TYR A 99 23.93 13.20 -9.82
C TYR A 99 22.99 14.39 -10.10
N TYR A 100 21.89 14.49 -9.33
CA TYR A 100 20.87 15.52 -9.54
C TYR A 100 21.10 16.78 -8.71
N VAL A 101 21.81 16.68 -7.58
CA VAL A 101 21.97 17.78 -6.62
C VAL A 101 23.44 18.02 -6.32
N ASN A 102 23.96 19.11 -6.90
CA ASN A 102 25.34 19.52 -6.68
C ASN A 102 25.60 19.87 -5.20
N GLY A 103 26.73 19.43 -4.66
CA GLY A 103 27.20 19.77 -3.33
C GLY A 103 26.64 18.92 -2.17
N ILE A 104 25.75 17.95 -2.43
CA ILE A 104 25.35 16.98 -1.39
C ILE A 104 26.44 15.92 -1.19
N GLY A 105 27.14 15.53 -2.26
CA GLY A 105 28.09 14.42 -2.25
C GLY A 105 27.41 13.06 -2.19
N SER A 106 28.22 12.00 -2.27
CA SER A 106 27.73 10.64 -2.12
C SER A 106 27.42 10.31 -0.63
N MET A 107 26.67 9.25 -0.38
CA MET A 107 26.41 8.77 0.99
C MET A 107 27.69 8.48 1.76
N LYS A 108 28.74 8.00 1.07
CA LYS A 108 30.05 7.73 1.69
C LYS A 108 30.78 9.00 2.12
N GLU A 109 30.62 10.09 1.35
CA GLU A 109 31.25 11.39 1.62
C GLU A 109 30.47 12.20 2.66
N ASN A 110 29.13 12.14 2.63
CA ASN A 110 28.27 12.92 3.52
C ASN A 110 27.09 12.10 4.06
N PRO A 111 27.33 11.10 4.92
CA PRO A 111 26.28 10.24 5.46
C PRO A 111 25.20 11.02 6.25
N GLU A 112 25.56 12.15 6.87
CA GLU A 112 24.65 12.97 7.67
C GLU A 112 23.51 13.60 6.84
N ALA A 113 23.76 13.90 5.55
CA ALA A 113 22.72 14.39 4.64
C ALA A 113 21.62 13.35 4.39
N TYR A 114 21.99 12.07 4.41
CA TYR A 114 21.11 10.92 4.14
C TYR A 114 20.50 10.31 5.39
N LYS A 115 20.86 10.77 6.60
CA LYS A 115 20.22 10.33 7.84
C LYS A 115 18.87 11.01 8.05
N PHE A 116 17.88 10.21 8.44
CA PHE A 116 16.59 10.67 8.90
C PHE A 116 16.16 9.83 10.11
N LEU A 117 15.87 10.48 11.24
CA LEU A 117 15.57 9.80 12.51
C LEU A 117 16.64 8.76 12.92
N GLY A 118 17.91 9.03 12.61
CA GLY A 118 19.02 8.14 12.92
C GLY A 118 19.25 7.00 11.92
N LEU A 119 18.42 6.86 10.88
CA LEU A 119 18.53 5.81 9.86
C LEU A 119 18.96 6.41 8.52
N LEU A 120 19.76 5.65 7.77
CA LEU A 120 20.12 5.99 6.40
C LEU A 120 18.93 5.71 5.47
N VAL A 121 18.46 6.73 4.77
CA VAL A 121 17.22 6.64 3.96
C VAL A 121 17.37 5.85 2.67
N ASN A 122 18.59 5.71 2.17
CA ASN A 122 18.93 4.97 0.94
C ASN A 122 19.50 3.57 1.20
N GLU A 123 19.38 3.07 2.42
CA GLU A 123 19.71 1.69 2.80
C GLU A 123 18.47 0.95 3.24
N SER A 124 18.46 -0.37 3.02
CA SER A 124 17.36 -1.19 3.50
C SER A 124 17.50 -1.48 5.00
N PRO A 125 16.39 -1.64 5.75
CA PRO A 125 16.44 -2.08 7.13
C PRO A 125 17.24 -3.37 7.32
N MET A 126 17.15 -4.29 6.38
CA MET A 126 17.87 -5.56 6.43
C MET A 126 19.38 -5.39 6.25
N SER A 127 19.83 -4.47 5.36
CA SER A 127 21.26 -4.18 5.19
C SER A 127 21.83 -3.49 6.42
N LEU A 128 21.13 -2.50 6.96
CA LEU A 128 21.51 -1.79 8.19
C LEU A 128 21.62 -2.72 9.41
N PHE A 129 20.70 -3.70 9.51
CA PHE A 129 20.76 -4.69 10.59
C PHE A 129 21.93 -5.67 10.44
N LYS A 130 22.26 -6.08 9.21
CA LYS A 130 23.44 -6.93 8.95
C LYS A 130 24.74 -6.21 9.25
N ASP A 131 24.81 -4.92 8.96
CA ASP A 131 26.01 -4.08 9.16
C ASP A 131 25.94 -3.25 10.46
N ARG A 132 25.30 -3.77 11.51
CA ARG A 132 25.14 -3.10 12.81
C ARG A 132 26.45 -2.76 13.51
N ALA A 133 27.55 -3.39 13.12
CA ALA A 133 28.88 -3.06 13.66
C ALA A 133 29.29 -1.64 13.27
N ASN A 134 28.99 -1.22 12.05
CA ASN A 134 29.24 0.13 11.53
C ASN A 134 28.11 1.12 11.85
N TYR A 135 26.89 0.61 12.12
CA TYR A 135 25.71 1.40 12.42
C TYR A 135 25.06 0.96 13.76
N PRO A 136 25.71 1.21 14.92
CA PRO A 136 25.20 0.75 16.22
C PRO A 136 23.84 1.32 16.59
N TYR A 137 23.45 2.48 16.02
CA TYR A 137 22.14 3.11 16.20
C TYR A 137 21.02 2.42 15.41
N ALA A 138 21.38 1.59 14.43
CA ALA A 138 20.43 0.92 13.56
C ALA A 138 19.79 -0.35 14.15
N GLY A 139 20.12 -0.73 15.38
CA GLY A 139 19.64 -1.95 16.04
C GLY A 139 18.14 -2.21 15.90
N ILE A 140 17.38 -2.09 17.00
CA ILE A 140 15.92 -2.32 17.02
C ILE A 140 15.15 -1.26 16.23
N LEU A 141 15.63 -0.01 16.17
CA LEU A 141 14.98 1.10 15.48
C LEU A 141 14.77 0.85 13.97
N VAL A 142 15.62 0.03 13.37
CA VAL A 142 15.49 -0.35 11.95
C VAL A 142 14.17 -1.05 11.66
N PHE A 143 13.70 -1.88 12.60
CA PHE A 143 12.45 -2.63 12.45
C PHE A 143 11.21 -1.80 12.77
N LEU A 144 11.37 -0.63 13.39
CA LEU A 144 10.25 0.25 13.71
C LEU A 144 9.51 0.71 12.44
N ILE A 145 10.24 1.03 11.37
CA ILE A 145 9.66 1.49 10.10
C ILE A 145 8.81 0.40 9.43
N PRO A 146 9.30 -0.83 9.20
CA PRO A 146 8.48 -1.91 8.66
C PRO A 146 7.27 -2.26 9.54
N ILE A 147 7.46 -2.30 10.85
CA ILE A 147 6.37 -2.58 11.79
C ILE A 147 5.31 -1.48 11.74
N LEU A 148 5.71 -0.21 11.77
CA LEU A 148 4.79 0.92 11.70
C LEU A 148 4.06 0.96 10.36
N ALA A 149 4.76 0.71 9.25
CA ALA A 149 4.14 0.60 7.93
C ALA A 149 3.10 -0.52 7.87
N MET A 150 3.41 -1.70 8.42
CA MET A 150 2.50 -2.84 8.50
C MET A 150 1.26 -2.53 9.34
N VAL A 151 1.45 -1.95 10.54
CA VAL A 151 0.34 -1.58 11.44
C VAL A 151 -0.57 -0.53 10.80
N LEU A 152 0.00 0.53 10.24
CA LEU A 152 -0.78 1.58 9.58
C LEU A 152 -1.50 1.04 8.34
N GLN A 153 -0.87 0.17 7.57
CA GLN A 153 -1.50 -0.49 6.44
C GLN A 153 -2.65 -1.41 6.89
N PHE A 154 -2.48 -2.12 8.01
CA PHE A 154 -3.53 -2.94 8.58
C PHE A 154 -4.73 -2.10 9.04
N ILE A 155 -4.49 -0.97 9.73
CA ILE A 155 -5.53 -0.01 10.12
C ILE A 155 -6.26 0.51 8.89
N ASN A 156 -5.53 0.96 7.87
CA ASN A 156 -6.08 1.46 6.62
C ASN A 156 -6.95 0.40 5.91
N THR A 157 -6.44 -0.84 5.84
CA THR A 157 -7.21 -1.96 5.28
C THR A 157 -8.49 -2.20 6.07
N LYS A 158 -8.47 -2.16 7.40
CA LYS A 158 -9.65 -2.33 8.24
C LYS A 158 -10.70 -1.22 8.05
N LEU A 159 -10.27 0.02 7.87
CA LEU A 159 -11.16 1.16 7.63
C LEU A 159 -11.88 1.07 6.28
N ILE A 160 -11.18 0.55 5.25
CA ILE A 160 -11.70 0.42 3.88
C ILE A 160 -12.41 -0.93 3.67
N GLN A 161 -12.12 -1.91 4.52
CA GLN A 161 -12.56 -3.29 4.36
C GLN A 161 -14.08 -3.40 4.27
N VAL A 162 -14.53 -4.14 3.25
CA VAL A 162 -15.93 -4.63 3.15
C VAL A 162 -16.21 -5.53 4.35
N LYS A 163 -17.22 -5.20 5.17
CA LYS A 163 -17.68 -6.07 6.26
C LYS A 163 -18.19 -7.38 5.66
N THR A 164 -17.41 -8.42 5.83
CA THR A 164 -17.76 -9.76 5.36
C THR A 164 -18.18 -10.57 6.58
N ASP A 165 -19.48 -10.86 6.70
CA ASP A 165 -19.96 -11.71 7.78
C ASP A 165 -19.32 -13.11 7.68
N ALA A 166 -18.95 -13.66 8.83
CA ALA A 166 -18.13 -14.86 8.96
C ALA A 166 -18.83 -16.19 8.57
N GLY A 167 -19.95 -16.13 7.84
CA GLY A 167 -20.89 -17.24 7.75
C GLY A 167 -20.73 -18.20 6.57
N GLU A 168 -20.03 -17.86 5.48
CA GLU A 168 -20.00 -18.77 4.32
C GLU A 168 -18.69 -18.72 3.55
N GLN A 169 -18.15 -19.90 3.33
CA GLN A 169 -16.87 -20.19 2.67
C GLN A 169 -17.02 -20.17 1.15
N ASP A 170 -17.22 -19.01 0.55
CA ASP A 170 -17.09 -18.86 -0.89
C ASP A 170 -15.65 -18.59 -1.27
N GLN A 171 -15.15 -19.25 -2.30
CA GLN A 171 -13.77 -19.18 -2.78
C GLN A 171 -13.33 -17.74 -3.07
N MET A 172 -14.24 -16.89 -3.56
CA MET A 172 -14.00 -15.47 -3.83
C MET A 172 -13.88 -14.65 -2.53
N GLN A 173 -14.66 -14.98 -1.49
CA GLN A 173 -14.55 -14.35 -0.18
C GLN A 173 -13.26 -14.75 0.56
N SER A 174 -12.85 -16.02 0.44
CA SER A 174 -11.59 -16.47 1.02
C SER A 174 -10.38 -15.78 0.37
N SER A 175 -10.43 -15.57 -0.96
CA SER A 175 -9.41 -14.82 -1.69
C SER A 175 -9.35 -13.35 -1.25
N MET A 176 -10.49 -12.70 -1.06
CA MET A 176 -10.55 -11.31 -0.56
C MET A 176 -10.06 -11.21 0.88
N LYS A 177 -10.43 -12.15 1.76
CA LYS A 177 -9.91 -12.21 3.14
C LYS A 177 -8.40 -12.41 3.13
N MET A 178 -7.91 -13.38 2.37
CA MET A 178 -6.49 -13.67 2.23
C MET A 178 -5.74 -12.42 1.72
N MET A 179 -6.23 -11.73 0.71
CA MET A 179 -5.63 -10.51 0.18
C MET A 179 -5.58 -9.40 1.24
N ASN A 180 -6.65 -9.24 2.06
CA ASN A 180 -6.72 -8.23 3.10
C ASN A 180 -5.73 -8.46 4.24
N TYR A 181 -5.38 -9.70 4.57
CA TYR A 181 -4.35 -10.01 5.58
C TYR A 181 -2.95 -10.09 4.97
N MET A 182 -2.83 -10.63 3.75
CA MET A 182 -1.55 -10.82 3.10
C MET A 182 -0.93 -9.48 2.67
N MET A 183 -1.76 -8.49 2.26
CA MET A 183 -1.28 -7.20 1.80
C MET A 183 -0.51 -6.40 2.87
N PRO A 184 -0.99 -6.25 4.12
CA PRO A 184 -0.21 -5.63 5.20
C PRO A 184 1.08 -6.38 5.53
N VAL A 185 1.04 -7.71 5.58
CA VAL A 185 2.23 -8.54 5.84
C VAL A 185 3.26 -8.37 4.72
N MET A 186 2.80 -8.41 3.48
CA MET A 186 3.66 -8.22 2.32
C MET A 186 4.26 -6.80 2.27
N SER A 187 3.50 -5.77 2.67
CA SER A 187 4.05 -4.41 2.78
C SER A 187 5.16 -4.31 3.83
N GLY A 188 5.02 -4.97 4.97
CA GLY A 188 6.08 -5.08 5.98
C GLY A 188 7.33 -5.78 5.43
N PHE A 189 7.16 -6.88 4.71
CA PHE A 189 8.26 -7.60 4.07
C PHE A 189 8.98 -6.74 3.01
N PHE A 190 8.23 -6.03 2.18
CA PHE A 190 8.81 -5.09 1.21
C PHE A 190 9.55 -3.95 1.92
N CYS A 191 9.00 -3.40 3.01
CA CYS A 191 9.71 -2.38 3.80
C CYS A 191 11.02 -2.87 4.43
N LEU A 192 11.17 -4.17 4.68
CA LEU A 192 12.43 -4.76 5.16
C LEU A 192 13.48 -4.84 4.04
N SER A 193 13.04 -5.08 2.81
CA SER A 193 13.90 -5.36 1.66
C SER A 193 14.26 -4.13 0.86
N PHE A 194 13.40 -3.12 0.85
CA PHE A 194 13.60 -1.86 0.14
C PHE A 194 14.19 -0.78 1.06
N ASP A 195 14.68 0.29 0.47
CA ASP A 195 15.28 1.41 1.19
C ASP A 195 14.31 2.03 2.19
N VAL A 196 14.81 2.50 3.32
CA VAL A 196 14.06 3.19 4.39
C VAL A 196 13.17 4.31 3.83
N SER A 197 13.61 4.99 2.77
CA SER A 197 12.85 6.02 2.06
C SER A 197 11.46 5.56 1.58
N ILE A 198 11.37 4.32 1.07
CA ILE A 198 10.10 3.73 0.62
C ILE A 198 9.19 3.44 1.82
N GLY A 199 9.77 2.99 2.93
CA GLY A 199 9.04 2.82 4.18
C GLY A 199 8.44 4.14 4.69
N ILE A 200 9.19 5.24 4.64
CA ILE A 200 8.73 6.58 4.99
C ILE A 200 7.57 7.00 4.07
N TYR A 201 7.73 6.80 2.75
CA TYR A 201 6.67 7.07 1.77
C TYR A 201 5.37 6.30 2.11
N TRP A 202 5.46 5.02 2.45
CA TRP A 202 4.29 4.19 2.80
C TRP A 202 3.64 4.59 4.11
N ILE A 203 4.44 4.96 5.14
CA ILE A 203 3.92 5.44 6.43
C ILE A 203 3.11 6.72 6.22
N ILE A 204 3.70 7.73 5.55
CA ILE A 204 3.05 9.00 5.29
C ILE A 204 1.79 8.80 4.45
N GLY A 205 1.88 7.98 3.41
CA GLY A 205 0.74 7.67 2.55
C GLY A 205 -0.39 6.95 3.28
N SER A 206 -0.07 6.06 4.21
CA SER A 206 -1.07 5.38 5.03
C SER A 206 -1.73 6.33 6.02
N LEU A 207 -0.95 7.20 6.67
CA LEU A 207 -1.49 8.25 7.54
C LEU A 207 -2.41 9.20 6.77
N PHE A 208 -2.00 9.64 5.59
CA PHE A 208 -2.82 10.51 4.75
C PHE A 208 -4.17 9.85 4.40
N ARG A 209 -4.17 8.57 4.02
CA ARG A 209 -5.40 7.82 3.71
C ARG A 209 -6.29 7.56 4.92
N ILE A 210 -5.71 7.43 6.12
CA ILE A 210 -6.47 7.27 7.37
C ILE A 210 -7.19 8.57 7.74
N VAL A 211 -6.56 9.72 7.51
CA VAL A 211 -7.13 11.04 7.81
C VAL A 211 -8.17 11.47 6.79
N GLN A 212 -8.07 11.01 5.55
CA GLN A 212 -9.00 11.30 4.44
C GLN A 212 -10.35 10.57 4.59
#